data_87ff41550323828e5a5d59c5f46d3c0b
#
_entry.id   87ff41550323828e5a5d59c5f46d3c0b
#
_cell.length_a   1.000
_cell.length_b   1.000
_cell.length_c   1.000
_cell.angle_alpha   90.00
_cell.angle_beta   90.00
_cell.angle_gamma   90.00
#
_symmetry.space_group_name_H-M   'P 1'
#
loop_
_entity.id
_entity.type
_entity.pdbx_description
1 polymer ?
#
loop_
_entity_poly.entity_id
_entity_poly.type
_entity_poly.pdbx_seq_one_letter_code
_entity_poly.pdbx_strand_id
1 'polypeptide(L)'
;MYKLFFSLALFVFLSPFTKVQSQILHESHEKQKADTTTVTIQLHHFAGKEILKLDDATYTNELGQSFTVSNFKYYMGKIRLIDEKDRVTTTKDYYLIKEEETETKTIELHNIPEGIYKSVSFIIGVDSIDNCSGAQSGALDPTKGMFWTWNTGYIFLKLEGNAKLSTSPGNIFEYHIGGFKQPNNCIRRVNITFAEPVLISNKQKNKIDLKADVLEILKTPSTLDFSKLSSITDHKNATLVADNYSDMFSVLKETK
;
A
#
# COMPACT_ATOMS: atom_id res chain seq x y z
N MET A 1 -37.57 19.03 87.28
CA MET A 1 -36.58 19.59 86.28
C MET A 1 -36.56 18.59 85.12
N TYR A 2 -37.41 18.80 84.14
CA TYR A 2 -37.56 17.95 82.95
C TYR A 2 -36.85 18.61 81.75
N LYS A 3 -35.84 17.92 81.13
CA LYS A 3 -35.24 18.32 79.94
C LYS A 3 -35.96 17.65 78.75
N LEU A 4 -36.61 18.49 77.91
CA LEU A 4 -37.18 18.08 76.64
C LEU A 4 -36.05 17.97 75.59
N PHE A 5 -35.90 16.78 74.99
CA PHE A 5 -35.09 16.63 73.74
C PHE A 5 -35.98 16.78 72.56
N PHE A 6 -35.72 17.81 71.72
CA PHE A 6 -36.29 17.93 70.39
C PHE A 6 -35.39 17.16 69.38
N SER A 7 -35.98 16.14 68.78
CA SER A 7 -35.38 15.43 67.65
C SER A 7 -35.81 16.10 66.36
N LEU A 8 -34.87 16.70 65.62
CA LEU A 8 -35.12 17.30 64.33
C LEU A 8 -34.88 16.25 63.25
N ALA A 9 -35.95 15.68 62.65
CA ALA A 9 -35.88 14.79 61.51
C ALA A 9 -35.73 15.60 60.23
N LEU A 10 -34.55 15.51 59.62
CA LEU A 10 -34.26 16.13 58.31
C LEU A 10 -34.79 15.23 57.17
N PHE A 11 -35.91 15.59 56.59
CA PHE A 11 -36.44 14.98 55.38
C PHE A 11 -35.66 15.51 54.16
N VAL A 12 -34.76 14.67 53.61
CA VAL A 12 -34.14 14.97 52.31
C VAL A 12 -35.07 14.57 51.21
N PHE A 13 -35.73 15.57 50.57
CA PHE A 13 -36.46 15.38 49.33
C PHE A 13 -35.49 15.17 48.19
N LEU A 14 -35.21 13.93 47.81
CA LEU A 14 -34.53 13.60 46.58
C LEU A 14 -35.48 13.86 45.40
N SER A 15 -35.23 14.92 44.64
CA SER A 15 -36.04 15.30 43.50
C SER A 15 -35.90 14.26 42.36
N PRO A 16 -37.00 13.95 41.63
CA PRO A 16 -36.96 12.98 40.53
C PRO A 16 -36.17 13.47 39.30
N PHE A 17 -35.63 14.68 39.34
CA PHE A 17 -34.85 15.25 38.25
C PHE A 17 -33.47 14.62 38.01
N THR A 18 -32.87 13.99 39.03
CA THR A 18 -31.53 13.39 38.89
C THR A 18 -31.54 12.06 38.14
N LYS A 19 -32.65 11.32 38.08
CA LYS A 19 -32.73 10.07 37.31
C LYS A 19 -32.92 10.27 35.80
N VAL A 20 -33.58 11.35 35.39
CA VAL A 20 -33.78 11.66 33.97
C VAL A 20 -32.49 12.14 33.33
N GLN A 21 -31.69 12.93 34.06
CA GLN A 21 -30.40 13.45 33.57
C GLN A 21 -29.37 12.34 33.36
N SER A 22 -29.35 11.28 34.16
CA SER A 22 -28.42 10.15 33.98
C SER A 22 -28.80 9.22 32.83
N GLN A 23 -30.08 9.10 32.48
CA GLN A 23 -30.53 8.34 31.32
C GLN A 23 -30.20 9.06 30.00
N ILE A 24 -30.39 10.37 29.93
CA ILE A 24 -30.07 11.17 28.74
C ILE A 24 -28.55 11.18 28.44
N LEU A 25 -27.70 11.13 29.47
CA LEU A 25 -26.25 11.10 29.30
C LEU A 25 -25.73 9.69 28.92
N HIS A 26 -26.52 8.63 29.15
CA HIS A 26 -26.11 7.26 28.76
C HIS A 26 -26.53 6.90 27.32
N GLU A 27 -27.54 7.54 26.74
CA GLU A 27 -27.96 7.30 25.36
C GLU A 27 -27.10 8.01 24.31
N SER A 28 -26.21 8.93 24.69
CA SER A 28 -25.42 9.74 23.74
C SER A 28 -24.07 9.13 23.36
N HIS A 29 -23.73 7.91 23.78
CA HIS A 29 -22.40 7.30 23.53
C HIS A 29 -22.39 5.89 22.93
N GLU A 30 -23.50 5.38 22.43
CA GLU A 30 -23.40 4.30 21.45
C GLU A 30 -22.86 4.91 20.14
N LYS A 31 -21.55 4.91 19.99
CA LYS A 31 -20.90 5.04 18.68
C LYS A 31 -21.53 3.97 17.80
N GLN A 32 -22.47 4.35 16.95
CA GLN A 32 -23.04 3.47 15.94
C GLN A 32 -21.86 2.84 15.20
N LYS A 33 -21.62 1.54 15.45
CA LYS A 33 -20.54 0.80 14.79
C LYS A 33 -20.83 0.89 13.30
N ALA A 34 -20.00 1.61 12.58
CA ALA A 34 -20.15 1.74 11.14
C ALA A 34 -20.18 0.34 10.51
N ASP A 35 -21.16 0.10 9.65
CA ASP A 35 -21.17 -1.13 8.87
C ASP A 35 -19.88 -1.21 8.05
N THR A 36 -19.28 -2.38 8.03
CA THR A 36 -18.00 -2.60 7.35
C THR A 36 -18.14 -3.72 6.32
N THR A 37 -17.31 -3.65 5.30
CA THR A 37 -17.30 -4.63 4.22
C THR A 37 -15.85 -4.96 3.81
N THR A 38 -15.69 -5.83 2.83
CA THR A 38 -14.41 -6.16 2.21
C THR A 38 -14.27 -5.41 0.89
N VAL A 39 -13.08 -4.88 0.63
CA VAL A 39 -12.69 -4.27 -0.65
C VAL A 39 -11.55 -5.08 -1.23
N THR A 40 -11.68 -5.48 -2.49
CA THR A 40 -10.64 -6.17 -3.24
C THR A 40 -9.86 -5.15 -4.08
N ILE A 41 -8.55 -5.07 -3.89
CA ILE A 41 -7.65 -4.41 -4.83
C ILE A 41 -7.10 -5.48 -5.76
N GLN A 42 -7.30 -5.30 -7.07
CA GLN A 42 -6.76 -6.17 -8.09
C GLN A 42 -5.65 -5.44 -8.86
N LEU A 43 -4.48 -6.02 -8.88
CA LEU A 43 -3.33 -5.49 -9.60
C LEU A 43 -3.23 -6.15 -10.98
N HIS A 44 -2.94 -5.32 -11.99
CA HIS A 44 -2.72 -5.73 -13.37
C HIS A 44 -1.40 -5.14 -13.85
N HIS A 45 -0.45 -5.99 -14.23
CA HIS A 45 0.86 -5.54 -14.67
C HIS A 45 0.91 -5.39 -16.18
N PHE A 46 1.48 -4.27 -16.61
CA PHE A 46 1.60 -3.88 -18.02
C PHE A 46 3.04 -3.46 -18.35
N ALA A 47 3.35 -3.52 -19.62
CA ALA A 47 4.45 -2.80 -20.23
C ALA A 47 3.87 -1.88 -21.31
N GLY A 48 3.59 -0.64 -20.94
CA GLY A 48 2.88 0.32 -21.75
C GLY A 48 1.40 -0.04 -21.95
N LYS A 49 1.06 -0.52 -23.15
CA LYS A 49 -0.32 -0.94 -23.48
C LYS A 49 -0.52 -2.45 -23.41
N GLU A 50 0.54 -3.23 -23.32
CA GLU A 50 0.51 -4.68 -23.34
C GLU A 50 0.51 -5.24 -21.93
N ILE A 51 -0.20 -6.34 -21.70
CA ILE A 51 -0.11 -7.09 -20.45
C ILE A 51 1.31 -7.62 -20.31
N LEU A 52 1.92 -7.44 -19.14
CA LEU A 52 3.25 -7.94 -18.85
C LEU A 52 3.28 -9.48 -18.93
N LYS A 53 4.24 -10.01 -19.67
CA LYS A 53 4.53 -11.43 -19.76
C LYS A 53 6.00 -11.65 -19.49
N LEU A 54 6.29 -12.51 -18.51
CA LEU A 54 7.66 -12.86 -18.17
C LEU A 54 8.24 -13.80 -19.25
N ASP A 55 9.46 -13.53 -19.65
CA ASP A 55 10.28 -14.32 -20.58
C ASP A 55 9.70 -14.54 -22.01
N ASP A 56 8.45 -14.16 -22.25
CA ASP A 56 7.71 -14.47 -23.48
C ASP A 56 7.50 -13.26 -24.41
N ALA A 57 7.73 -12.06 -23.93
CA ALA A 57 7.52 -10.84 -24.70
C ALA A 57 8.72 -9.91 -24.67
N THR A 58 8.97 -9.24 -25.81
CA THR A 58 9.99 -8.22 -25.94
C THR A 58 9.32 -6.84 -25.91
N TYR A 59 9.80 -5.98 -25.04
CA TYR A 59 9.35 -4.61 -24.86
C TYR A 59 10.41 -3.62 -25.33
N THR A 60 10.03 -2.36 -25.48
CA THR A 60 10.93 -1.30 -25.85
C THR A 60 10.77 -0.13 -24.88
N ASN A 61 11.89 0.33 -24.29
CA ASN A 61 11.89 1.50 -23.41
C ASN A 61 11.87 2.81 -24.24
N GLU A 62 11.81 3.95 -23.56
CA GLU A 62 11.74 5.28 -24.20
C GLU A 62 12.96 5.62 -25.07
N LEU A 63 14.12 4.98 -24.81
CA LEU A 63 15.34 5.13 -25.63
C LEU A 63 15.37 4.21 -26.86
N GLY A 64 14.30 3.48 -27.15
CA GLY A 64 14.26 2.52 -28.24
C GLY A 64 15.05 1.22 -27.96
N GLN A 65 15.40 0.96 -26.71
CA GLN A 65 16.15 -0.23 -26.32
C GLN A 65 15.20 -1.39 -26.05
N SER A 66 15.41 -2.51 -26.75
CA SER A 66 14.62 -3.73 -26.58
C SER A 66 15.05 -4.50 -25.33
N PHE A 67 14.09 -5.03 -24.60
CA PHE A 67 14.32 -5.85 -23.41
C PHE A 67 13.17 -6.85 -23.16
N THR A 68 13.45 -7.89 -22.38
CA THR A 68 12.48 -8.83 -21.82
C THR A 68 12.47 -8.68 -20.30
N VAL A 69 11.39 -9.08 -19.65
CA VAL A 69 11.29 -9.13 -18.17
C VAL A 69 11.21 -10.59 -17.74
N SER A 70 12.10 -11.01 -16.85
CA SER A 70 12.11 -12.36 -16.28
C SER A 70 11.59 -12.41 -14.84
N ASN A 71 11.64 -11.28 -14.11
CA ASN A 71 11.17 -11.19 -12.74
C ASN A 71 10.64 -9.80 -12.43
N PHE A 72 9.46 -9.74 -11.83
CA PHE A 72 8.89 -8.49 -11.34
C PHE A 72 8.17 -8.72 -10.02
N LYS A 73 8.71 -8.13 -8.94
CA LYS A 73 8.21 -8.26 -7.57
C LYS A 73 8.34 -6.94 -6.84
N TYR A 74 7.38 -6.65 -5.95
CA TYR A 74 7.50 -5.47 -5.09
C TYR A 74 6.64 -5.62 -3.82
N TYR A 75 7.01 -4.85 -2.80
CA TYR A 75 6.18 -4.70 -1.61
C TYR A 75 5.22 -3.53 -1.76
N MET A 76 3.94 -3.80 -1.51
CA MET A 76 2.89 -2.81 -1.28
C MET A 76 2.47 -2.88 0.19
N GLY A 77 2.38 -1.73 0.87
CA GLY A 77 1.99 -1.73 2.28
C GLY A 77 1.30 -0.47 2.75
N LYS A 78 0.80 -0.51 3.97
CA LYS A 78 0.17 0.65 4.64
C LYS A 78 -0.89 1.30 3.73
N ILE A 79 -1.77 0.48 3.16
CA ILE A 79 -2.81 0.93 2.23
C ILE A 79 -3.80 1.81 2.98
N ARG A 80 -4.19 2.91 2.36
CA ARG A 80 -5.16 3.88 2.86
C ARG A 80 -6.25 4.08 1.85
N LEU A 81 -7.49 3.99 2.28
CA LEU A 81 -8.64 4.45 1.52
C LEU A 81 -9.11 5.77 2.13
N ILE A 82 -9.28 6.79 1.30
CA ILE A 82 -9.65 8.14 1.70
C ILE A 82 -11.06 8.42 1.17
N ASP A 83 -11.99 8.71 2.07
CA ASP A 83 -13.37 9.02 1.70
C ASP A 83 -13.56 10.48 1.28
N GLU A 84 -14.78 10.85 0.84
CA GLU A 84 -15.13 12.21 0.43
C GLU A 84 -15.00 13.24 1.56
N LYS A 85 -15.05 12.79 2.82
CA LYS A 85 -14.92 13.64 4.01
C LYS A 85 -13.49 13.68 4.55
N ASP A 86 -12.51 13.24 3.76
CA ASP A 86 -11.09 13.14 4.15
C ASP A 86 -10.80 12.18 5.33
N ARG A 87 -11.74 11.30 5.67
CA ARG A 87 -11.49 10.27 6.67
C ARG A 87 -10.63 9.16 6.05
N VAL A 88 -9.63 8.72 6.79
CA VAL A 88 -8.64 7.74 6.31
C VAL A 88 -8.86 6.40 7.01
N THR A 89 -9.13 5.36 6.24
CA THR A 89 -9.07 3.97 6.70
C THR A 89 -7.74 3.38 6.28
N THR A 90 -6.93 2.91 7.25
CA THR A 90 -5.56 2.42 6.99
C THR A 90 -5.44 0.95 7.38
N THR A 91 -4.85 0.14 6.50
CA THR A 91 -4.31 -1.19 6.85
C THR A 91 -2.88 -1.07 7.34
N LYS A 92 -2.43 -2.02 8.16
CA LYS A 92 -1.03 -2.06 8.64
C LYS A 92 -0.19 -3.10 7.90
N ASP A 93 -0.80 -3.91 7.06
CA ASP A 93 -0.20 -5.07 6.44
C ASP A 93 0.70 -4.71 5.25
N TYR A 94 1.59 -5.64 4.95
CA TYR A 94 2.39 -5.65 3.73
C TYR A 94 1.95 -6.82 2.85
N TYR A 95 2.05 -6.60 1.56
CA TYR A 95 1.76 -7.58 0.52
C TYR A 95 2.98 -7.68 -0.39
N LEU A 96 3.50 -8.87 -0.57
CA LEU A 96 4.52 -9.14 -1.57
C LEU A 96 3.83 -9.53 -2.87
N ILE A 97 3.88 -8.63 -3.83
CA ILE A 97 3.29 -8.82 -5.16
C ILE A 97 4.34 -9.43 -6.07
N LYS A 98 3.96 -10.48 -6.78
CA LYS A 98 4.82 -11.21 -7.70
C LYS A 98 4.09 -11.43 -9.02
N GLU A 99 4.72 -11.14 -10.16
CA GLU A 99 4.08 -11.34 -11.45
C GLU A 99 3.80 -12.83 -11.72
N GLU A 100 4.73 -13.71 -11.34
CA GLU A 100 4.59 -15.16 -11.54
C GLU A 100 3.50 -15.82 -10.69
N GLU A 101 3.05 -15.18 -9.59
CA GLU A 101 2.05 -15.72 -8.67
C GLU A 101 0.77 -14.88 -8.74
N THR A 102 -0.21 -15.31 -9.54
CA THR A 102 -1.45 -14.54 -9.82
C THR A 102 -2.24 -14.19 -8.57
N GLU A 103 -2.27 -15.07 -7.57
CA GLU A 103 -2.97 -14.88 -6.30
C GLU A 103 -2.42 -13.69 -5.51
N THR A 104 -1.11 -13.39 -5.64
CA THR A 104 -0.50 -12.25 -4.95
C THR A 104 -0.97 -10.90 -5.48
N LYS A 105 -1.52 -10.89 -6.69
CA LYS A 105 -2.06 -9.67 -7.35
C LYS A 105 -3.47 -9.30 -6.87
N THR A 106 -4.05 -10.10 -5.97
CA THR A 106 -5.37 -9.85 -5.35
C THR A 106 -5.19 -9.58 -3.86
N ILE A 107 -5.58 -8.40 -3.42
CA ILE A 107 -5.48 -7.96 -2.02
C ILE A 107 -6.89 -7.75 -1.46
N GLU A 108 -7.23 -8.45 -0.39
CA GLU A 108 -8.48 -8.23 0.32
C GLU A 108 -8.27 -7.32 1.53
N LEU A 109 -8.95 -6.19 1.55
CA LEU A 109 -8.97 -5.25 2.67
C LEU A 109 -10.26 -5.46 3.45
N HIS A 110 -10.13 -5.99 4.65
CA HIS A 110 -11.27 -6.27 5.53
C HIS A 110 -11.60 -5.08 6.43
N ASN A 111 -12.84 -5.07 6.95
CA ASN A 111 -13.32 -4.06 7.90
C ASN A 111 -13.27 -2.62 7.37
N ILE A 112 -13.50 -2.44 6.07
CA ILE A 112 -13.59 -1.12 5.46
C ILE A 112 -14.98 -0.55 5.73
N PRO A 113 -15.09 0.64 6.34
CA PRO A 113 -16.39 1.30 6.54
C PRO A 113 -17.12 1.53 5.21
N GLU A 114 -18.44 1.33 5.20
CA GLU A 114 -19.24 1.71 4.05
C GLU A 114 -19.18 3.22 3.81
N GLY A 115 -19.18 3.64 2.54
CA GLY A 115 -19.11 5.04 2.17
C GLY A 115 -18.66 5.27 0.75
N ILE A 116 -18.46 6.54 0.42
CA ILE A 116 -17.97 6.99 -0.88
C ILE A 116 -16.49 7.36 -0.72
N TYR A 117 -15.63 6.74 -1.51
CA TYR A 117 -14.18 6.89 -1.45
C TYR A 117 -13.65 7.60 -2.69
N LYS A 118 -12.77 8.57 -2.50
CA LYS A 118 -12.22 9.40 -3.57
C LYS A 118 -10.80 9.02 -4.00
N SER A 119 -10.07 8.28 -3.13
CA SER A 119 -8.70 7.92 -3.46
C SER A 119 -8.21 6.72 -2.67
N VAL A 120 -7.17 6.07 -3.21
CA VAL A 120 -6.35 5.07 -2.54
C VAL A 120 -4.90 5.55 -2.47
N SER A 121 -4.21 5.25 -1.37
CA SER A 121 -2.80 5.54 -1.20
C SER A 121 -2.11 4.36 -0.53
N PHE A 122 -0.85 4.10 -0.87
CA PHE A 122 -0.04 3.04 -0.28
C PHE A 122 1.45 3.39 -0.36
N ILE A 123 2.28 2.64 0.32
CA ILE A 123 3.74 2.74 0.14
C ILE A 123 4.23 1.58 -0.73
N ILE A 124 5.24 1.86 -1.56
CA ILE A 124 6.11 0.86 -2.14
C ILE A 124 7.32 0.77 -1.22
N GLY A 125 7.60 -0.45 -0.76
CA GLY A 125 8.68 -0.74 0.18
C GLY A 125 8.19 -1.11 1.58
N VAL A 126 9.15 -1.22 2.49
CA VAL A 126 8.95 -1.58 3.90
C VAL A 126 9.47 -0.42 4.75
N ASP A 127 8.66 0.07 5.69
CA ASP A 127 9.05 1.23 6.50
C ASP A 127 10.22 0.90 7.45
N SER A 128 10.80 1.96 8.05
CA SER A 128 12.01 1.82 8.87
C SER A 128 11.78 0.98 10.12
N ILE A 129 10.59 1.01 10.70
CA ILE A 129 10.25 0.24 11.91
C ILE A 129 10.26 -1.24 11.56
N ASP A 130 9.51 -1.63 10.51
CA ASP A 130 9.41 -3.02 10.08
C ASP A 130 10.72 -3.53 9.46
N ASN A 131 11.51 -2.68 8.80
CA ASN A 131 12.87 -3.03 8.36
C ASN A 131 13.83 -3.36 9.52
N CYS A 132 13.66 -2.74 10.68
CA CYS A 132 14.52 -2.94 11.84
C CYS A 132 13.98 -4.00 12.83
N SER A 133 12.80 -4.57 12.61
CA SER A 133 12.12 -5.46 13.55
C SER A 133 12.66 -6.92 13.57
N GLY A 134 13.78 -7.18 12.90
CA GLY A 134 14.35 -8.54 12.80
C GLY A 134 13.65 -9.42 11.76
N ALA A 135 13.82 -10.74 11.88
CA ALA A 135 13.18 -11.70 11.00
C ALA A 135 11.67 -11.72 11.24
N GLN A 136 10.90 -11.57 10.17
CA GLN A 136 9.44 -11.54 10.20
C GLN A 136 8.86 -12.74 9.43
N SER A 137 7.55 -12.90 9.49
CA SER A 137 6.79 -13.95 8.79
C SER A 137 5.83 -13.33 7.74
N GLY A 138 5.06 -14.17 7.08
CA GLY A 138 4.07 -13.72 6.09
C GLY A 138 4.72 -13.09 4.87
N ALA A 139 4.23 -11.92 4.44
CA ALA A 139 4.79 -11.22 3.28
C ALA A 139 6.26 -10.83 3.49
N LEU A 140 6.63 -10.49 4.72
CA LEU A 140 7.97 -10.04 5.10
C LEU A 140 8.93 -11.19 5.49
N ASP A 141 8.60 -12.45 5.20
CA ASP A 141 9.52 -13.56 5.44
C ASP A 141 10.78 -13.42 4.55
N PRO A 142 11.98 -13.34 5.14
CA PRO A 142 13.24 -13.20 4.38
C PRO A 142 13.49 -14.33 3.37
N THR A 143 12.92 -15.52 3.60
CA THR A 143 13.08 -16.68 2.68
C THR A 143 12.39 -16.48 1.34
N LYS A 144 11.52 -15.45 1.21
CA LYS A 144 10.86 -15.10 -0.06
C LYS A 144 11.76 -14.39 -1.06
N GLY A 145 13.05 -14.25 -0.77
CA GLY A 145 14.07 -13.74 -1.69
C GLY A 145 14.00 -12.22 -1.92
N MET A 146 13.32 -11.48 -1.02
CA MET A 146 13.23 -10.03 -1.04
C MET A 146 13.92 -9.39 0.17
N PHE A 147 15.04 -9.97 0.58
CA PHE A 147 15.86 -9.50 1.71
C PHE A 147 17.34 -9.65 1.41
N TRP A 148 18.13 -8.61 1.68
CA TRP A 148 19.58 -8.66 1.59
C TRP A 148 20.20 -9.17 2.88
N THR A 149 20.84 -10.33 2.85
CA THR A 149 21.55 -10.88 4.02
C THR A 149 22.83 -10.11 4.34
N TRP A 150 23.48 -9.51 3.33
CA TRP A 150 24.72 -8.76 3.43
C TRP A 150 24.54 -7.27 3.74
N ASN A 151 23.34 -6.71 3.52
CA ASN A 151 23.05 -5.28 3.67
C ASN A 151 21.83 -4.99 4.59
N THR A 152 21.41 -5.99 5.36
CA THR A 152 20.33 -5.93 6.36
C THR A 152 19.17 -5.00 5.98
N GLY A 153 18.27 -5.50 5.15
CA GLY A 153 17.07 -4.75 4.77
C GLY A 153 16.31 -5.41 3.63
N TYR A 154 15.05 -5.00 3.49
CA TYR A 154 14.19 -5.51 2.43
C TYR A 154 14.53 -4.90 1.08
N ILE A 155 14.40 -5.71 0.03
CA ILE A 155 14.35 -5.28 -1.35
C ILE A 155 12.90 -4.87 -1.60
N PHE A 156 12.67 -3.61 -1.93
CA PHE A 156 11.33 -3.03 -2.09
C PHE A 156 10.71 -3.35 -3.43
N LEU A 157 11.57 -3.41 -4.46
CA LEU A 157 11.20 -3.78 -5.82
C LEU A 157 12.35 -4.54 -6.46
N LYS A 158 12.02 -5.63 -7.18
CA LYS A 158 12.88 -6.31 -8.13
C LYS A 158 12.30 -6.21 -9.53
N LEU A 159 13.12 -5.79 -10.47
CA LEU A 159 12.87 -5.87 -11.89
C LEU A 159 14.10 -6.43 -12.58
N GLU A 160 13.99 -7.61 -13.15
CA GLU A 160 15.08 -8.33 -13.79
C GLU A 160 14.68 -8.76 -15.20
N GLY A 161 15.66 -8.91 -16.07
CA GLY A 161 15.43 -9.38 -17.43
C GLY A 161 16.66 -9.32 -18.29
N ASN A 162 16.46 -9.37 -19.60
CA ASN A 162 17.52 -9.27 -20.59
C ASN A 162 17.34 -8.03 -21.47
N ALA A 163 18.40 -7.29 -21.66
CA ALA A 163 18.45 -6.16 -22.58
C ALA A 163 19.73 -6.26 -23.42
N LYS A 164 19.60 -6.30 -24.75
CA LYS A 164 20.74 -6.49 -25.66
C LYS A 164 21.88 -5.50 -25.43
N LEU A 165 21.57 -4.30 -24.96
CA LEU A 165 22.51 -3.23 -24.67
C LEU A 165 23.05 -3.25 -23.24
N SER A 166 22.60 -4.19 -22.40
CA SER A 166 23.16 -4.34 -21.05
C SER A 166 24.63 -4.69 -21.11
N THR A 167 25.41 -4.06 -20.25
CA THR A 167 26.86 -4.32 -20.09
C THR A 167 27.16 -5.45 -19.12
N SER A 168 26.14 -5.98 -18.45
CA SER A 168 26.27 -7.14 -17.55
C SER A 168 26.46 -8.45 -18.34
N PRO A 169 27.16 -9.47 -17.79
CA PRO A 169 27.28 -10.77 -18.43
C PRO A 169 25.90 -11.37 -18.79
N GLY A 170 25.81 -11.97 -19.98
CA GLY A 170 24.56 -12.56 -20.47
C GLY A 170 23.50 -11.53 -20.88
N ASN A 171 23.87 -10.26 -21.04
CA ASN A 171 22.94 -9.14 -21.31
C ASN A 171 21.84 -8.98 -20.26
N ILE A 172 22.09 -9.43 -19.03
CA ILE A 172 21.13 -9.33 -17.93
C ILE A 172 21.05 -7.87 -17.46
N PHE A 173 19.86 -7.39 -17.15
CA PHE A 173 19.70 -6.23 -16.27
C PHE A 173 19.01 -6.66 -14.98
N GLU A 174 19.40 -6.03 -13.86
CA GLU A 174 18.84 -6.34 -12.54
C GLU A 174 18.74 -5.09 -11.68
N TYR A 175 17.51 -4.74 -11.32
CA TYR A 175 17.24 -3.63 -10.44
C TYR A 175 16.61 -4.16 -9.14
N HIS A 176 17.45 -4.24 -8.10
CA HIS A 176 17.05 -4.60 -6.74
C HIS A 176 17.06 -3.34 -5.89
N ILE A 177 15.91 -2.75 -5.72
CA ILE A 177 15.76 -1.45 -5.09
C ILE A 177 15.32 -1.61 -3.65
N GLY A 178 16.07 -0.99 -2.74
CA GLY A 178 15.79 -0.96 -1.31
C GLY A 178 16.54 0.19 -0.64
N GLY A 179 16.31 0.34 0.66
CA GLY A 179 16.90 1.40 1.45
C GLY A 179 15.81 2.25 2.11
N PHE A 180 15.91 2.40 3.43
CA PHE A 180 14.91 3.11 4.24
C PHE A 180 15.50 4.30 5.00
N LYS A 181 16.82 4.55 4.89
CA LYS A 181 17.54 5.64 5.59
C LYS A 181 17.98 6.71 4.61
N GLN A 182 17.90 7.96 5.01
CA GLN A 182 18.49 9.06 4.25
C GLN A 182 20.02 8.91 4.16
N PRO A 183 20.62 9.32 3.01
CA PRO A 183 20.00 9.94 1.83
C PRO A 183 19.40 8.92 0.83
N ASN A 184 19.56 7.62 1.08
CA ASN A 184 19.20 6.53 0.15
C ASN A 184 17.81 5.95 0.47
N ASN A 185 16.86 6.75 0.93
CA ASN A 185 15.51 6.28 1.18
C ASN A 185 14.75 6.06 -0.13
N CYS A 186 14.40 4.80 -0.38
CA CYS A 186 13.65 4.35 -1.55
C CYS A 186 12.17 4.09 -1.27
N ILE A 187 11.67 4.32 -0.04
CA ILE A 187 10.23 4.20 0.22
C ILE A 187 9.51 5.33 -0.51
N ARG A 188 8.49 5.00 -1.31
CA ARG A 188 7.66 5.98 -2.00
C ARG A 188 6.20 5.79 -1.65
N ARG A 189 5.51 6.90 -1.38
CA ARG A 189 4.05 6.88 -1.22
C ARG A 189 3.39 7.20 -2.54
N VAL A 190 2.58 6.27 -3.00
CA VAL A 190 1.71 6.43 -4.16
C VAL A 190 0.37 6.96 -3.68
N ASN A 191 -0.18 7.94 -4.41
CA ASN A 191 -1.53 8.47 -4.18
C ASN A 191 -2.28 8.46 -5.50
N ILE A 192 -3.41 7.78 -5.53
CA ILE A 192 -4.25 7.64 -6.73
C ILE A 192 -5.62 8.21 -6.42
N THR A 193 -5.97 9.30 -7.06
CA THR A 193 -7.32 9.87 -7.01
C THR A 193 -8.18 9.19 -8.06
N PHE A 194 -9.35 8.73 -7.68
CA PHE A 194 -10.32 8.15 -8.61
C PHE A 194 -10.91 9.24 -9.49
N ALA A 195 -11.13 8.95 -10.78
CA ALA A 195 -11.78 9.88 -11.69
C ALA A 195 -13.22 10.20 -11.24
N GLU A 196 -13.92 9.16 -10.75
CA GLU A 196 -15.21 9.26 -10.09
C GLU A 196 -15.10 8.57 -8.72
N PRO A 197 -15.68 9.14 -7.67
CA PRO A 197 -15.70 8.49 -6.36
C PRO A 197 -16.36 7.11 -6.40
N VAL A 198 -15.84 6.17 -5.64
CA VAL A 198 -16.28 4.77 -5.61
C VAL A 198 -17.16 4.53 -4.39
N LEU A 199 -18.39 4.06 -4.60
CA LEU A 199 -19.25 3.59 -3.52
C LEU A 199 -18.77 2.23 -3.04
N ILE A 200 -18.46 2.12 -1.75
CA ILE A 200 -18.14 0.88 -1.05
C ILE A 200 -19.30 0.52 -0.13
N SER A 201 -19.90 -0.67 -0.31
CA SER A 201 -21.09 -1.11 0.40
C SER A 201 -21.13 -2.63 0.55
N ASN A 202 -21.77 -3.14 1.59
CA ASN A 202 -22.00 -4.58 1.80
C ASN A 202 -23.03 -5.18 0.83
N LYS A 203 -23.70 -4.34 0.03
CA LYS A 203 -24.72 -4.75 -0.95
C LYS A 203 -24.15 -5.11 -2.32
N GLN A 204 -22.85 -4.95 -2.52
CA GLN A 204 -22.17 -5.19 -3.79
C GLN A 204 -20.76 -5.74 -3.58
N LYS A 205 -20.17 -6.27 -4.66
CA LYS A 205 -18.73 -6.56 -4.70
C LYS A 205 -17.97 -5.25 -4.86
N ASN A 206 -17.06 -4.97 -3.93
CA ASN A 206 -16.26 -3.76 -3.97
C ASN A 206 -14.88 -4.11 -4.53
N LYS A 207 -14.57 -3.60 -5.71
CA LYS A 207 -13.30 -3.87 -6.41
C LYS A 207 -12.68 -2.57 -6.89
N ILE A 208 -11.36 -2.48 -6.74
CA ILE A 208 -10.53 -1.40 -7.26
C ILE A 208 -9.46 -2.06 -8.13
N ASP A 209 -9.51 -1.84 -9.43
CA ASP A 209 -8.53 -2.34 -10.37
C ASP A 209 -7.42 -1.30 -10.58
N LEU A 210 -6.18 -1.70 -10.30
CA LEU A 210 -5.00 -0.87 -10.46
C LEU A 210 -4.09 -1.46 -11.53
N LYS A 211 -3.63 -0.61 -12.45
CA LYS A 211 -2.55 -0.89 -13.38
C LYS A 211 -1.22 -0.57 -12.71
N ALA A 212 -0.22 -1.44 -12.87
CA ALA A 212 1.18 -1.16 -12.62
C ALA A 212 1.95 -1.31 -13.95
N ASP A 213 2.59 -0.25 -14.43
CA ASP A 213 3.27 -0.21 -15.72
C ASP A 213 4.79 -0.24 -15.53
N VAL A 214 5.45 -1.33 -15.92
CA VAL A 214 6.90 -1.47 -15.77
C VAL A 214 7.70 -0.49 -16.62
N LEU A 215 7.13 0.07 -17.69
CA LEU A 215 7.83 1.08 -18.49
C LEU A 215 8.02 2.39 -17.72
N GLU A 216 7.10 2.72 -16.80
CA GLU A 216 7.26 3.91 -15.96
C GLU A 216 8.49 3.81 -15.05
N ILE A 217 8.85 2.58 -14.60
CA ILE A 217 10.07 2.35 -13.81
C ILE A 217 11.33 2.76 -14.57
N LEU A 218 11.27 2.75 -15.91
CA LEU A 218 12.42 2.98 -16.78
C LEU A 218 12.51 4.41 -17.33
N LYS A 219 11.52 5.31 -17.06
CA LYS A 219 11.46 6.58 -17.79
C LYS A 219 11.35 7.85 -16.94
N THR A 220 10.49 7.91 -15.95
CA THR A 220 10.10 9.20 -15.34
C THR A 220 10.24 9.19 -13.82
N PRO A 221 10.93 10.15 -13.19
CA PRO A 221 11.60 11.34 -13.77
C PRO A 221 12.97 11.05 -14.39
N SER A 222 13.51 9.85 -14.29
CA SER A 222 14.85 9.49 -14.77
C SER A 222 14.79 8.41 -15.83
N THR A 223 15.16 8.75 -17.07
CA THR A 223 15.25 7.74 -18.14
C THR A 223 16.44 6.83 -17.91
N LEU A 224 16.20 5.53 -17.78
CA LEU A 224 17.22 4.51 -17.54
C LEU A 224 17.74 3.94 -18.85
N ASP A 225 19.05 3.97 -19.00
CA ASP A 225 19.78 3.48 -20.16
C ASP A 225 20.48 2.17 -19.81
N PHE A 226 20.05 1.04 -20.35
CA PHE A 226 20.63 -0.27 -20.08
C PHE A 226 22.12 -0.35 -20.42
N SER A 227 22.61 0.46 -21.35
CA SER A 227 24.04 0.50 -21.68
C SER A 227 24.90 1.17 -20.64
N LYS A 228 24.30 1.96 -19.73
CA LYS A 228 24.98 2.71 -18.68
C LYS A 228 24.66 2.20 -17.28
N LEU A 229 23.48 1.67 -17.11
CA LEU A 229 22.95 1.27 -15.80
C LEU A 229 22.18 -0.03 -15.93
N SER A 230 22.93 -1.13 -16.07
CA SER A 230 22.37 -2.48 -16.22
C SER A 230 22.16 -3.20 -14.89
N SER A 231 22.82 -2.77 -13.81
CA SER A 231 22.66 -3.38 -12.48
C SER A 231 22.56 -2.31 -11.40
N ILE A 232 21.57 -2.47 -10.52
CA ILE A 232 21.38 -1.70 -9.29
C ILE A 232 21.07 -2.69 -8.18
N THR A 233 22.10 -3.12 -7.46
CA THR A 233 22.02 -4.07 -6.35
C THR A 233 22.54 -3.47 -5.04
N ASP A 234 22.83 -2.18 -5.05
CA ASP A 234 23.26 -1.38 -3.91
C ASP A 234 22.43 -0.08 -3.80
N HIS A 235 22.76 0.77 -2.85
CA HIS A 235 22.04 2.03 -2.65
C HIS A 235 22.39 3.15 -3.64
N LYS A 236 23.47 3.00 -4.40
CA LYS A 236 23.85 3.97 -5.42
C LYS A 236 22.87 3.85 -6.59
N ASN A 237 22.30 4.93 -7.03
CA ASN A 237 21.28 4.99 -8.07
C ASN A 237 19.91 4.35 -7.73
N ALA A 238 19.77 3.65 -6.60
CA ALA A 238 18.49 3.07 -6.20
C ALA A 238 17.35 4.10 -6.09
N THR A 239 17.69 5.31 -5.64
CA THR A 239 16.71 6.41 -5.52
C THR A 239 16.16 6.88 -6.87
N LEU A 240 16.94 6.79 -7.95
CA LEU A 240 16.46 7.12 -9.31
C LEU A 240 15.30 6.21 -9.71
N VAL A 241 15.47 4.89 -9.49
CA VAL A 241 14.42 3.92 -9.78
C VAL A 241 13.25 4.06 -8.81
N ALA A 242 13.55 4.41 -7.54
CA ALA A 242 12.50 4.65 -6.57
C ALA A 242 11.61 5.84 -6.94
N ASP A 243 12.19 6.91 -7.43
CA ASP A 243 11.43 8.07 -7.92
C ASP A 243 10.56 7.68 -9.12
N ASN A 244 11.10 6.88 -10.03
CA ASN A 244 10.35 6.39 -11.19
C ASN A 244 9.17 5.49 -10.80
N TYR A 245 9.37 4.50 -9.92
CA TYR A 245 8.27 3.57 -9.60
C TYR A 245 7.14 4.23 -8.81
N SER A 246 7.33 5.44 -8.29
CA SER A 246 6.23 6.19 -7.69
C SER A 246 5.09 6.47 -8.67
N ASP A 247 5.39 6.55 -9.97
CA ASP A 247 4.46 6.89 -11.03
C ASP A 247 3.90 5.68 -11.77
N MET A 248 4.38 4.46 -11.45
CA MET A 248 3.98 3.28 -12.22
C MET A 248 2.50 2.87 -12.04
N PHE A 249 1.80 3.43 -11.04
CA PHE A 249 0.43 3.02 -10.73
C PHE A 249 -0.63 4.02 -11.22
N SER A 250 -1.70 3.45 -11.74
CA SER A 250 -2.92 4.19 -12.10
C SER A 250 -4.17 3.33 -11.91
N VAL A 251 -5.36 3.94 -11.92
CA VAL A 251 -6.61 3.18 -11.99
C VAL A 251 -6.72 2.55 -13.36
N LEU A 252 -6.97 1.25 -13.41
CA LEU A 252 -7.31 0.58 -14.65
C LEU A 252 -8.76 0.92 -15.00
N LYS A 253 -8.95 1.72 -16.05
CA LYS A 253 -10.28 2.00 -16.57
C LYS A 253 -10.81 0.78 -17.28
N GLU A 254 -12.01 0.31 -16.92
CA GLU A 254 -12.70 -0.68 -17.73
C GLU A 254 -12.91 -0.10 -19.13
N THR A 255 -12.40 -0.79 -20.14
CA THR A 255 -12.73 -0.51 -21.54
C THR A 255 -14.19 -0.95 -21.72
N LYS A 256 -15.10 0.02 -21.87
CA LYS A 256 -16.52 -0.21 -22.20
C LYS A 256 -16.63 -0.83 -23.58
#